data_bc98f93a883c01446ddffea1393e9ee7
#
_entry.id   bc98f93a883c01446ddffea1393e9ee7
#
_cell.length_a   1.000
_cell.length_b   1.000
_cell.length_c   1.000
_cell.angle_alpha   90.00
_cell.angle_beta   90.00
_cell.angle_gamma   90.00
#
_symmetry.space_group_name_H-M   'P 1'
#
loop_
_entity.id
_entity.type
_entity.pdbx_description
1 polymer ?
#
loop_
_entity_poly.entity_id
_entity_poly.type
_entity_poly.pdbx_seq_one_letter_code
_entity_poly.pdbx_strand_id
1 'polypeptide(L)'
;RLYDGQFGEEGVDDIAKYIKLGKLGEAFESDEQVILLIDEIDKADLEFPNDLLWELDQMEFYIHETKRTVKAKNRPIVIITSNAEKELPDAFLRRCIFHYIDFPNPELMEEIVRTHYPNVEENLLKNAMQVFYDIRTIRDIRKKPSTSELIDWINALQVGGISADELRAKLPFLGVVVKKDEDLEAVRQEIH
;
A
#
# COMPACT_ATOMS: atom_id res chain seq x y z
N ARG A 1 14.89 20.99 -21.77
CA ARG A 1 15.41 20.98 -23.14
C ARG A 1 14.66 21.95 -24.05
N LEU A 2 13.32 21.93 -24.10
CA LEU A 2 12.57 22.90 -24.93
C LEU A 2 12.79 24.35 -24.48
N TYR A 3 12.81 24.57 -23.17
CA TYR A 3 13.07 25.88 -22.58
C TYR A 3 14.49 26.39 -22.91
N ASP A 4 15.50 25.53 -22.70
CA ASP A 4 16.90 25.87 -22.95
C ASP A 4 17.16 26.13 -24.43
N GLY A 5 16.50 25.38 -25.34
CA GLY A 5 16.59 25.59 -26.79
C GLY A 5 16.02 26.93 -27.25
N GLN A 6 15.06 27.52 -26.51
CA GLN A 6 14.51 28.85 -26.80
C GLN A 6 15.38 30.00 -26.29
N PHE A 7 16.17 29.77 -25.24
CA PHE A 7 16.96 30.81 -24.58
C PHE A 7 18.48 30.67 -24.80
N GLY A 8 18.92 29.72 -25.63
CA GLY A 8 20.29 29.66 -26.17
C GLY A 8 21.34 29.19 -25.16
N GLU A 9 21.00 28.35 -24.19
CA GLU A 9 22.00 27.72 -23.32
C GLU A 9 22.87 26.72 -24.09
N GLU A 10 24.19 26.80 -23.94
CA GLU A 10 25.14 25.85 -24.49
C GLU A 10 24.90 24.44 -23.91
N GLY A 11 24.75 23.45 -24.78
CA GLY A 11 24.61 22.04 -24.37
C GLY A 11 23.17 21.48 -24.40
N VAL A 12 22.25 22.16 -25.10
CA VAL A 12 20.85 21.69 -25.33
C VAL A 12 20.79 20.30 -25.98
N ASP A 13 21.82 19.96 -26.74
CA ASP A 13 21.92 18.65 -27.42
C ASP A 13 22.44 17.52 -26.54
N ASP A 14 22.94 17.84 -25.33
CA ASP A 14 23.36 16.83 -24.36
C ASP A 14 22.16 16.29 -23.57
N ILE A 15 21.55 15.27 -24.12
CA ILE A 15 20.38 14.59 -23.55
C ILE A 15 20.65 14.07 -22.13
N ALA A 16 21.91 13.72 -21.83
CA ALA A 16 22.30 13.18 -20.54
C ALA A 16 22.01 14.12 -19.37
N LYS A 17 22.05 15.44 -19.61
CA LYS A 17 21.76 16.47 -18.60
C LYS A 17 20.30 16.50 -18.14
N TYR A 18 19.41 15.97 -18.97
CA TYR A 18 17.95 15.99 -18.72
C TYR A 18 17.42 14.65 -18.21
N ILE A 19 18.26 13.62 -18.15
CA ILE A 19 17.87 12.32 -17.61
C ILE A 19 18.06 12.34 -16.09
N LYS A 20 16.95 12.07 -15.38
CA LYS A 20 16.96 11.81 -13.94
C LYS A 20 16.66 10.34 -13.70
N LEU A 21 17.53 9.68 -12.96
CA LEU A 21 17.31 8.30 -12.55
C LEU A 21 16.15 8.23 -11.55
N GLY A 22 15.31 7.20 -11.72
CA GLY A 22 14.34 6.82 -10.70
C GLY A 22 15.00 6.09 -9.53
N LYS A 23 14.20 5.66 -8.55
CA LYS A 23 14.72 5.03 -7.31
C LYS A 23 15.55 3.77 -7.55
N LEU A 24 15.20 2.96 -8.53
CA LEU A 24 16.01 1.80 -8.93
C LEU A 24 17.39 2.24 -9.38
N GLY A 25 17.46 3.26 -10.25
CA GLY A 25 18.73 3.78 -10.76
C GLY A 25 19.57 4.43 -9.67
N GLU A 26 18.97 5.21 -8.77
CA GLU A 26 19.64 5.77 -7.60
C GLU A 26 20.21 4.65 -6.69
N ALA A 27 19.45 3.56 -6.50
CA ALA A 27 19.88 2.42 -5.71
C ALA A 27 21.09 1.70 -6.36
N PHE A 28 21.10 1.58 -7.70
CA PHE A 28 22.21 0.95 -8.42
C PHE A 28 23.48 1.81 -8.42
N GLU A 29 23.33 3.14 -8.49
CA GLU A 29 24.48 4.06 -8.44
C GLU A 29 24.98 4.36 -7.03
N SER A 30 24.31 3.88 -6.00
CA SER A 30 24.72 4.09 -4.60
C SER A 30 26.09 3.46 -4.30
N ASP A 31 26.92 4.20 -3.59
CA ASP A 31 28.22 3.70 -3.09
C ASP A 31 28.07 2.81 -1.85
N GLU A 32 26.87 2.78 -1.27
CA GLU A 32 26.54 1.93 -0.11
C GLU A 32 25.44 0.93 -0.49
N GLN A 33 25.34 -0.19 0.25
CA GLN A 33 24.23 -1.10 0.14
C GLN A 33 22.96 -0.44 0.69
N VAL A 34 21.97 -0.26 -0.15
CA VAL A 34 20.69 0.37 0.19
C VAL A 34 19.55 -0.64 0.22
N ILE A 35 18.46 -0.27 0.89
CA ILE A 35 17.19 -0.99 0.82
C ILE A 35 16.31 -0.28 -0.21
N LEU A 36 15.87 -1.02 -1.23
CA LEU A 36 14.95 -0.56 -2.24
C LEU A 36 13.56 -1.15 -1.97
N LEU A 37 12.59 -0.28 -1.66
CA LEU A 37 11.18 -0.66 -1.55
C LEU A 37 10.48 -0.44 -2.88
N ILE A 38 9.84 -1.49 -3.39
CA ILE A 38 8.92 -1.46 -4.53
C ILE A 38 7.53 -1.76 -3.98
N ASP A 39 6.76 -0.71 -3.80
CA ASP A 39 5.46 -0.79 -3.14
C ASP A 39 4.35 -1.06 -4.15
N GLU A 40 3.37 -1.90 -3.79
CA GLU A 40 2.17 -2.21 -4.58
C GLU A 40 2.48 -2.63 -6.03
N ILE A 41 3.39 -3.59 -6.22
CA ILE A 41 3.81 -4.08 -7.55
C ILE A 41 2.65 -4.54 -8.43
N ASP A 42 1.58 -5.05 -7.83
CA ASP A 42 0.36 -5.51 -8.49
C ASP A 42 -0.49 -4.39 -9.10
N LYS A 43 -0.21 -3.12 -8.77
CA LYS A 43 -0.85 -1.96 -9.41
C LYS A 43 -0.17 -1.52 -10.71
N ALA A 44 1.04 -1.99 -10.94
CA ALA A 44 1.76 -1.74 -12.20
C ALA A 44 1.09 -2.46 -13.38
N ASP A 45 1.54 -2.11 -14.59
CA ASP A 45 1.14 -2.82 -15.81
C ASP A 45 1.57 -4.28 -15.75
N LEU A 46 0.82 -5.18 -16.43
CA LEU A 46 1.03 -6.63 -16.37
C LEU A 46 2.44 -7.07 -16.80
N GLU A 47 3.07 -6.32 -17.67
CA GLU A 47 4.41 -6.62 -18.17
C GLU A 47 5.51 -6.15 -17.22
N PHE A 48 5.26 -5.12 -16.43
CA PHE A 48 6.26 -4.49 -15.57
C PHE A 48 6.97 -5.46 -14.59
N PRO A 49 6.28 -6.40 -13.89
CA PRO A 49 6.97 -7.35 -13.04
C PRO A 49 7.97 -8.23 -13.80
N ASN A 50 7.67 -8.59 -15.06
CA ASN A 50 8.57 -9.39 -15.87
C ASN A 50 9.78 -8.58 -16.36
N ASP A 51 9.56 -7.33 -16.76
CA ASP A 51 10.66 -6.43 -17.18
C ASP A 51 11.61 -6.20 -16.00
N LEU A 52 11.05 -5.90 -14.82
CA LEU A 52 11.83 -5.69 -13.60
C LEU A 52 12.68 -6.91 -13.21
N LEU A 53 12.21 -8.14 -13.53
CA LEU A 53 12.95 -9.37 -13.22
C LEU A 53 14.35 -9.38 -13.81
N TRP A 54 14.48 -8.94 -15.05
CA TRP A 54 15.76 -8.97 -15.73
C TRP A 54 16.74 -7.99 -15.09
N GLU A 55 16.29 -6.77 -14.80
CA GLU A 55 17.10 -5.74 -14.16
C GLU A 55 17.57 -6.16 -12.77
N LEU A 56 16.70 -6.79 -12.00
CA LEU A 56 17.02 -7.30 -10.67
C LEU A 56 17.92 -8.55 -10.69
N ASP A 57 17.76 -9.41 -11.68
CA ASP A 57 18.62 -10.59 -11.84
C ASP A 57 20.04 -10.19 -12.26
N GLN A 58 20.16 -9.31 -13.26
CA GLN A 58 21.43 -8.85 -13.79
C GLN A 58 22.05 -7.72 -12.96
N MET A 59 21.25 -7.05 -12.12
CA MET A 59 21.62 -5.83 -11.40
C MET A 59 22.13 -4.73 -12.33
N GLU A 60 21.49 -4.62 -13.49
CA GLU A 60 21.78 -3.57 -14.47
C GLU A 60 20.54 -3.23 -15.30
N PHE A 61 20.49 -2.02 -15.84
CA PHE A 61 19.50 -1.60 -16.84
C PHE A 61 20.12 -0.67 -17.89
N TYR A 62 19.48 -0.60 -19.04
CA TYR A 62 19.96 0.17 -20.16
C TYR A 62 19.13 1.44 -20.39
N ILE A 63 19.82 2.58 -20.51
CA ILE A 63 19.21 3.87 -20.84
C ILE A 63 19.35 4.10 -22.34
N HIS A 64 18.26 3.96 -23.07
CA HIS A 64 18.23 4.04 -24.54
C HIS A 64 18.68 5.41 -25.07
N GLU A 65 18.30 6.50 -24.40
CA GLU A 65 18.56 7.88 -24.81
C GLU A 65 20.05 8.22 -24.78
N THR A 66 20.78 7.70 -23.81
CA THR A 66 22.23 7.96 -23.65
C THR A 66 23.09 6.78 -24.07
N LYS A 67 22.47 5.66 -24.46
CA LYS A 67 23.16 4.40 -24.78
C LYS A 67 24.09 3.94 -23.64
N ARG A 68 23.67 4.18 -22.41
CA ARG A 68 24.44 3.86 -21.19
C ARG A 68 23.79 2.70 -20.46
N THR A 69 24.60 1.72 -20.03
CA THR A 69 24.20 0.71 -19.06
C THR A 69 24.58 1.18 -17.65
N VAL A 70 23.59 1.18 -16.76
CA VAL A 70 23.79 1.41 -15.32
C VAL A 70 23.88 0.06 -14.64
N LYS A 71 25.01 -0.21 -13.98
CA LYS A 71 25.22 -1.43 -13.18
C LYS A 71 25.22 -1.10 -11.70
N ALA A 72 24.64 -1.98 -10.89
CA ALA A 72 24.67 -1.82 -9.45
C ALA A 72 26.11 -1.91 -8.93
N LYS A 73 26.58 -0.84 -8.29
CA LYS A 73 27.86 -0.83 -7.58
C LYS A 73 27.84 -1.76 -6.36
N ASN A 74 26.73 -1.72 -5.61
CA ASN A 74 26.43 -2.60 -4.51
C ASN A 74 25.05 -3.19 -4.74
N ARG A 75 24.90 -4.50 -4.46
CA ARG A 75 23.61 -5.16 -4.63
C ARG A 75 22.61 -4.64 -3.59
N PRO A 76 21.52 -3.96 -3.95
CA PRO A 76 20.52 -3.51 -3.01
C PRO A 76 19.77 -4.70 -2.39
N ILE A 77 19.23 -4.50 -1.17
CA ILE A 77 18.21 -5.38 -0.62
C ILE A 77 16.87 -4.89 -1.15
N VAL A 78 16.18 -5.73 -1.91
CA VAL A 78 14.91 -5.36 -2.53
C VAL A 78 13.76 -5.93 -1.72
N ILE A 79 12.86 -5.07 -1.28
CA ILE A 79 11.60 -5.42 -0.61
C ILE A 79 10.47 -5.04 -1.56
N ILE A 80 9.57 -5.99 -1.81
CA ILE A 80 8.45 -5.81 -2.74
C ILE A 80 7.16 -6.09 -1.99
N THR A 81 6.19 -5.20 -2.08
CA THR A 81 4.85 -5.40 -1.50
C THR A 81 3.81 -5.61 -2.58
N SER A 82 2.76 -6.34 -2.23
CA SER A 82 1.59 -6.56 -3.07
C SER A 82 0.35 -6.75 -2.19
N ASN A 83 -0.76 -6.16 -2.59
CA ASN A 83 -2.07 -6.37 -1.99
C ASN A 83 -2.83 -7.54 -2.63
N ALA A 84 -2.20 -8.27 -3.55
CA ALA A 84 -2.80 -9.37 -4.31
C ALA A 84 -4.08 -8.98 -5.09
N GLU A 85 -4.18 -7.72 -5.54
CA GLU A 85 -5.28 -7.26 -6.39
C GLU A 85 -5.19 -7.87 -7.80
N LYS A 86 -3.96 -8.15 -8.25
CA LYS A 86 -3.65 -8.90 -9.46
C LYS A 86 -2.66 -10.01 -9.15
N GLU A 87 -2.79 -11.13 -9.84
CA GLU A 87 -1.83 -12.22 -9.72
C GLU A 87 -0.47 -11.80 -10.30
N LEU A 88 0.58 -12.04 -9.55
CA LEU A 88 1.95 -11.85 -10.02
C LEU A 88 2.42 -13.09 -10.79
N PRO A 89 3.23 -12.93 -11.85
CA PRO A 89 3.73 -14.06 -12.62
C PRO A 89 4.53 -15.05 -11.76
N ASP A 90 4.33 -16.35 -11.99
CA ASP A 90 5.09 -17.41 -11.30
C ASP A 90 6.61 -17.23 -11.44
N ALA A 91 7.05 -16.72 -12.59
CA ALA A 91 8.44 -16.42 -12.84
C ALA A 91 8.99 -15.37 -11.89
N PHE A 92 8.16 -14.41 -11.49
CA PHE A 92 8.47 -13.38 -10.50
C PHE A 92 8.53 -13.97 -9.09
N LEU A 93 7.47 -14.66 -8.68
CA LEU A 93 7.36 -15.25 -7.34
C LEU A 93 8.49 -16.23 -7.02
N ARG A 94 8.94 -17.04 -7.99
CA ARG A 94 10.07 -17.99 -7.81
C ARG A 94 11.40 -17.32 -7.40
N ARG A 95 11.56 -16.03 -7.70
CA ARG A 95 12.77 -15.27 -7.39
C ARG A 95 12.72 -14.53 -6.07
N CYS A 96 11.55 -14.55 -5.42
CA CYS A 96 11.31 -13.86 -4.17
C CYS A 96 11.29 -14.82 -2.99
N ILE A 97 11.74 -14.36 -1.85
CA ILE A 97 11.41 -14.97 -0.56
C ILE A 97 10.05 -14.43 -0.19
N PHE A 98 9.04 -15.31 -0.24
CA PHE A 98 7.67 -14.92 0.01
C PHE A 98 7.35 -14.87 1.51
N HIS A 99 6.70 -13.79 1.93
CA HIS A 99 6.16 -13.65 3.27
C HIS A 99 4.73 -13.11 3.18
N TYR A 100 3.77 -13.88 3.71
CA TYR A 100 2.39 -13.45 3.79
C TYR A 100 2.13 -12.74 5.10
N ILE A 101 1.53 -11.55 5.02
CA ILE A 101 1.11 -10.78 6.19
C ILE A 101 -0.38 -10.99 6.37
N ASP A 102 -0.73 -11.78 7.39
CA ASP A 102 -2.13 -12.01 7.76
C ASP A 102 -2.81 -10.73 8.24
N PHE A 103 -4.13 -10.69 8.05
CA PHE A 103 -4.92 -9.64 8.67
C PHE A 103 -4.81 -9.75 10.19
N PRO A 104 -4.63 -8.62 10.91
CA PRO A 104 -4.46 -8.66 12.36
C PRO A 104 -5.60 -9.40 13.06
N ASN A 105 -5.24 -10.25 14.02
CA ASN A 105 -6.22 -10.84 14.92
C ASN A 105 -6.76 -9.77 15.91
N PRO A 106 -7.82 -10.04 16.68
CA PRO A 106 -8.41 -9.05 17.58
C PRO A 106 -7.41 -8.46 18.58
N GLU A 107 -6.51 -9.27 19.13
CA GLU A 107 -5.51 -8.85 20.13
C GLU A 107 -4.53 -7.85 19.52
N LEU A 108 -3.95 -8.18 18.37
CA LEU A 108 -3.03 -7.28 17.65
C LEU A 108 -3.75 -6.02 17.17
N MET A 109 -5.01 -6.15 16.71
CA MET A 109 -5.81 -5.00 16.27
C MET A 109 -6.08 -4.04 17.44
N GLU A 110 -6.34 -4.54 18.63
CA GLU A 110 -6.49 -3.71 19.83
C GLU A 110 -5.22 -2.92 20.13
N GLU A 111 -4.04 -3.55 20.07
CA GLU A 111 -2.75 -2.88 20.24
C GLU A 111 -2.53 -1.79 19.18
N ILE A 112 -2.88 -2.06 17.91
CA ILE A 112 -2.80 -1.08 16.83
C ILE A 112 -3.70 0.12 17.14
N VAL A 113 -4.96 -0.10 17.50
CA VAL A 113 -5.89 0.99 17.82
C VAL A 113 -5.40 1.80 19.02
N ARG A 114 -4.92 1.15 20.09
CA ARG A 114 -4.41 1.84 21.28
C ARG A 114 -3.14 2.65 21.00
N THR A 115 -2.35 2.23 20.02
CA THR A 115 -1.19 3.02 19.56
C THR A 115 -1.63 4.35 18.93
N HIS A 116 -2.73 4.35 18.18
CA HIS A 116 -3.30 5.57 17.59
C HIS A 116 -4.14 6.39 18.57
N TYR A 117 -4.89 5.71 19.44
CA TYR A 117 -5.82 6.31 20.39
C TYR A 117 -5.61 5.75 21.81
N PRO A 118 -4.56 6.18 22.53
CA PRO A 118 -4.21 5.64 23.84
C PRO A 118 -5.31 5.79 24.89
N ASN A 119 -6.18 6.78 24.73
CA ASN A 119 -7.25 7.13 25.69
C ASN A 119 -8.65 6.73 25.18
N VAL A 120 -8.75 5.80 24.22
CA VAL A 120 -10.05 5.31 23.76
C VAL A 120 -10.80 4.63 24.91
N GLU A 121 -12.11 4.93 25.03
CA GLU A 121 -12.96 4.31 26.06
C GLU A 121 -13.07 2.79 25.81
N GLU A 122 -12.90 2.00 26.88
CA GLU A 122 -12.76 0.54 26.83
C GLU A 122 -13.97 -0.15 26.18
N ASN A 123 -15.20 0.21 26.60
CA ASN A 123 -16.40 -0.41 26.08
C ASN A 123 -16.67 0.01 24.62
N LEU A 124 -16.35 1.25 24.27
CA LEU A 124 -16.46 1.73 22.90
C LEU A 124 -15.52 0.96 21.97
N LEU A 125 -14.26 0.80 22.37
CA LEU A 125 -13.27 0.03 21.62
C LEU A 125 -13.72 -1.41 21.42
N LYS A 126 -14.10 -2.09 22.51
CA LYS A 126 -14.56 -3.48 22.48
C LYS A 126 -15.76 -3.67 21.56
N ASN A 127 -16.75 -2.77 21.64
CA ASN A 127 -17.94 -2.86 20.81
C ASN A 127 -17.64 -2.55 19.34
N ALA A 128 -16.79 -1.54 19.08
CA ALA A 128 -16.38 -1.20 17.72
C ALA A 128 -15.62 -2.35 17.06
N MET A 129 -14.69 -2.96 17.78
CA MET A 129 -13.94 -4.12 17.29
C MET A 129 -14.86 -5.31 17.03
N GLN A 130 -15.79 -5.61 17.93
CA GLN A 130 -16.74 -6.70 17.72
C GLN A 130 -17.55 -6.49 16.44
N VAL A 131 -18.17 -5.34 16.28
CA VAL A 131 -18.94 -5.01 15.07
C VAL A 131 -18.06 -5.05 13.81
N PHE A 132 -16.84 -4.55 13.90
CA PHE A 132 -15.90 -4.56 12.78
C PHE A 132 -15.56 -5.99 12.31
N TYR A 133 -15.28 -6.90 13.23
CA TYR A 133 -15.02 -8.30 12.89
C TYR A 133 -16.29 -9.01 12.43
N ASP A 134 -17.45 -8.72 12.99
CA ASP A 134 -18.74 -9.26 12.53
C ASP A 134 -18.97 -8.86 11.07
N ILE A 135 -18.78 -7.58 10.71
CA ILE A 135 -18.84 -7.10 9.33
C ILE A 135 -17.91 -7.91 8.42
N ARG A 136 -16.69 -8.19 8.85
CA ARG A 136 -15.72 -8.94 8.05
C ARG A 136 -16.07 -10.41 7.83
N THR A 137 -16.97 -10.97 8.66
CA THR A 137 -17.46 -12.35 8.50
C THR A 137 -18.61 -12.48 7.52
N ILE A 138 -19.30 -11.38 7.19
CA ILE A 138 -20.42 -11.37 6.24
C ILE A 138 -19.92 -11.82 4.85
N ARG A 139 -20.56 -12.84 4.28
CA ARG A 139 -20.13 -13.47 3.02
C ARG A 139 -20.31 -12.57 1.81
N ASP A 140 -21.38 -11.77 1.81
CA ASP A 140 -21.80 -10.97 0.66
C ASP A 140 -21.08 -9.62 0.56
N ILE A 141 -20.17 -9.32 1.49
CA ILE A 141 -19.35 -8.11 1.43
C ILE A 141 -18.25 -8.27 0.38
N ARG A 142 -18.30 -7.41 -0.62
CA ARG A 142 -17.33 -7.36 -1.72
C ARG A 142 -15.98 -6.79 -1.29
N LYS A 143 -16.01 -5.76 -0.42
CA LYS A 143 -14.80 -5.15 0.12
C LYS A 143 -14.81 -5.23 1.65
N LYS A 144 -14.10 -6.21 2.18
CA LYS A 144 -13.89 -6.29 3.64
C LYS A 144 -13.14 -5.06 4.14
N PRO A 145 -13.62 -4.42 5.22
CA PRO A 145 -12.95 -3.24 5.75
C PRO A 145 -11.53 -3.58 6.26
N SER A 146 -10.62 -2.64 6.08
CA SER A 146 -9.21 -2.71 6.47
C SER A 146 -8.97 -2.13 7.87
N THR A 147 -7.74 -2.26 8.37
CA THR A 147 -7.31 -1.65 9.63
C THR A 147 -7.46 -0.13 9.63
N SER A 148 -7.15 0.53 8.52
CA SER A 148 -7.29 2.00 8.40
C SER A 148 -8.73 2.45 8.57
N GLU A 149 -9.68 1.73 7.95
CA GLU A 149 -11.11 2.05 8.08
C GLU A 149 -11.62 1.86 9.53
N LEU A 150 -11.10 0.88 10.28
CA LEU A 150 -11.42 0.76 11.71
C LEU A 150 -10.86 1.94 12.51
N ILE A 151 -9.61 2.32 12.27
CA ILE A 151 -8.97 3.46 12.96
C ILE A 151 -9.76 4.75 12.68
N ASP A 152 -10.12 5.01 11.44
CA ASP A 152 -10.92 6.17 11.04
C ASP A 152 -12.31 6.14 11.68
N TRP A 153 -12.93 4.98 11.76
CA TRP A 153 -14.24 4.83 12.38
C TRP A 153 -14.22 5.10 13.87
N ILE A 154 -13.23 4.56 14.59
CA ILE A 154 -13.04 4.83 16.01
C ILE A 154 -12.83 6.34 16.25
N ASN A 155 -12.07 7.00 15.39
CA ASN A 155 -11.92 8.44 15.45
C ASN A 155 -13.28 9.16 15.28
N ALA A 156 -14.04 8.79 14.27
CA ALA A 156 -15.36 9.38 14.02
C ALA A 156 -16.32 9.17 15.20
N LEU A 157 -16.30 7.99 15.82
CA LEU A 157 -17.09 7.68 17.00
C LEU A 157 -16.71 8.56 18.21
N GLN A 158 -15.42 8.72 18.47
CA GLN A 158 -14.91 9.57 19.56
C GLN A 158 -15.26 11.05 19.33
N VAL A 159 -14.99 11.58 18.12
CA VAL A 159 -15.31 12.98 17.77
C VAL A 159 -16.82 13.23 17.82
N GLY A 160 -17.62 12.24 17.42
CA GLY A 160 -19.07 12.31 17.49
C GLY A 160 -19.65 12.15 18.89
N GLY A 161 -18.83 11.84 19.91
CA GLY A 161 -19.27 11.61 21.28
C GLY A 161 -20.21 10.40 21.42
N ILE A 162 -20.04 9.40 20.55
CA ILE A 162 -20.88 8.20 20.50
C ILE A 162 -20.56 7.28 21.68
N SER A 163 -21.59 6.91 22.44
CA SER A 163 -21.44 5.92 23.50
C SER A 163 -21.40 4.49 22.95
N ALA A 164 -20.89 3.56 23.79
CA ALA A 164 -20.85 2.14 23.44
C ALA A 164 -22.25 1.55 23.15
N ASP A 165 -23.29 2.03 23.85
CA ASP A 165 -24.68 1.59 23.67
C ASP A 165 -25.27 2.15 22.36
N GLU A 166 -25.01 3.41 22.05
CA GLU A 166 -25.44 4.01 20.78
C GLU A 166 -24.79 3.36 19.57
N LEU A 167 -23.52 2.98 19.69
CA LEU A 167 -22.81 2.25 18.65
C LEU A 167 -23.53 0.98 18.25
N ARG A 168 -23.93 0.15 19.24
CA ARG A 168 -24.66 -1.10 19.00
C ARG A 168 -26.06 -0.89 18.43
N ALA A 169 -26.75 0.15 18.90
CA ALA A 169 -28.12 0.39 18.51
C ALA A 169 -28.29 0.99 17.11
N LYS A 170 -27.32 1.79 16.64
CA LYS A 170 -27.49 2.62 15.44
C LYS A 170 -26.42 2.45 14.39
N LEU A 171 -25.31 1.80 14.69
CA LEU A 171 -24.12 1.68 13.81
C LEU A 171 -23.73 3.03 13.16
N PRO A 172 -23.50 4.10 13.96
CA PRO A 172 -23.25 5.43 13.42
C PRO A 172 -21.96 5.45 12.59
N PHE A 173 -21.93 6.32 11.59
CA PHE A 173 -20.77 6.51 10.70
C PHE A 173 -20.36 5.24 9.95
N LEU A 174 -21.27 4.29 9.70
CA LEU A 174 -20.98 3.03 9.04
C LEU A 174 -20.28 3.22 7.66
N GLY A 175 -20.57 4.30 6.95
CA GLY A 175 -19.90 4.65 5.69
C GLY A 175 -18.40 4.95 5.82
N VAL A 176 -17.87 5.09 7.05
CA VAL A 176 -16.43 5.15 7.27
C VAL A 176 -15.79 3.77 7.16
N VAL A 177 -16.49 2.74 7.59
CA VAL A 177 -16.01 1.34 7.57
C VAL A 177 -16.34 0.66 6.26
N VAL A 178 -17.56 0.86 5.76
CA VAL A 178 -18.08 0.21 4.55
C VAL A 178 -18.18 1.22 3.42
N LYS A 179 -17.48 0.97 2.30
CA LYS A 179 -17.29 1.94 1.23
C LYS A 179 -18.17 1.70 -0.01
N LYS A 180 -19.00 0.67 0.00
CA LYS A 180 -19.90 0.35 -1.12
C LYS A 180 -21.34 0.29 -0.63
N ASP A 181 -22.25 0.86 -1.39
CA ASP A 181 -23.68 0.91 -1.04
C ASP A 181 -24.28 -0.48 -0.86
N GLU A 182 -23.93 -1.42 -1.73
CA GLU A 182 -24.38 -2.82 -1.64
C GLU A 182 -23.91 -3.49 -0.35
N ASP A 183 -22.66 -3.23 0.06
CA ASP A 183 -22.09 -3.75 1.30
C ASP A 183 -22.77 -3.11 2.53
N LEU A 184 -23.18 -1.82 2.45
CA LEU A 184 -23.93 -1.15 3.52
C LEU A 184 -25.31 -1.79 3.74
N GLU A 185 -26.00 -2.19 2.67
CA GLU A 185 -27.27 -2.88 2.75
C GLU A 185 -27.11 -4.26 3.39
N ALA A 186 -26.09 -5.03 2.98
CA ALA A 186 -25.77 -6.33 3.57
C ALA A 186 -25.50 -6.23 5.08
N VAL A 187 -24.68 -5.25 5.51
CA VAL A 187 -24.41 -5.03 6.94
C VAL A 187 -25.66 -4.70 7.73
N ARG A 188 -26.55 -3.86 7.20
CA ARG A 188 -27.82 -3.49 7.88
C ARG A 188 -28.77 -4.66 8.03
N GLN A 189 -28.72 -5.62 7.13
CA GLN A 189 -29.57 -6.82 7.17
C GLN A 189 -29.06 -7.87 8.15
N GLU A 190 -27.73 -7.99 8.29
CA GLU A 190 -27.11 -9.07 9.08
C GLU A 190 -26.79 -8.67 10.53
N ILE A 191 -26.55 -7.38 10.81
CA ILE A 191 -26.13 -6.92 12.16
C ILE A 191 -27.30 -6.32 12.95
N HIS A 192 -28.47 -6.21 12.37
CA HIS A 192 -29.74 -5.91 13.07
C HIS A 192 -30.55 -7.18 13.18
#